data_8ef75ac9f67ad194b76e7f5b95496436
#
_entry.id   8ef75ac9f67ad194b76e7f5b95496436
#
_cell.length_a   1.000
_cell.length_b   1.000
_cell.length_c   1.000
_cell.angle_alpha   90.00
_cell.angle_beta   90.00
_cell.angle_gamma   90.00
#
_symmetry.space_group_name_H-M   'P 1'
#
loop_
_entity.id
_entity.type
_entity.pdbx_description
1 polymer ?
#
loop_
_entity_poly.entity_id
_entity_poly.type
_entity_poly.pdbx_seq_one_letter_code
_entity_poly.pdbx_strand_id
1 'polypeptide(L)'
;ELGFTHVFQVEFTADMIHKEMVRQMENAEEKPVISSFCPAIVRLIQVRFPALVDNILLVKAPVNASATYYHKILEGQGVPSEEIGIFYVTPCAAKIAALKGAEGYSSTIKGVINMDTLYNKVYHILKNRPRGYEPECELPPPLTKKEMRWSQTGGEAKHFSGRCLAIDEIHNVIDFLERMETTTE
;
A
#
# COMPACT_ATOMS: atom_id res chain seq x y z
N GLU A 1 -16.42 15.47 11.40
CA GLU A 1 -15.90 16.10 12.64
C GLU A 1 -14.38 16.32 12.62
N LEU A 2 -13.62 15.58 11.81
CA LEU A 2 -12.19 15.78 11.62
C LEU A 2 -11.84 16.62 10.37
N GLY A 3 -12.84 17.07 9.61
CA GLY A 3 -12.67 17.90 8.42
C GLY A 3 -12.33 17.13 7.15
N PHE A 4 -12.35 15.80 7.14
CA PHE A 4 -12.22 15.03 5.92
C PHE A 4 -13.56 14.99 5.17
N THR A 5 -13.53 15.30 3.89
CA THR A 5 -14.72 15.30 3.01
C THR A 5 -14.94 13.97 2.33
N HIS A 6 -13.86 13.21 2.07
CA HIS A 6 -13.92 11.91 1.40
C HIS A 6 -13.05 10.89 2.13
N VAL A 7 -13.44 9.61 2.04
CA VAL A 7 -12.66 8.47 2.54
C VAL A 7 -12.58 7.44 1.43
N PHE A 8 -11.37 7.00 1.11
CA PHE A 8 -11.11 6.02 0.06
C PHE A 8 -10.33 4.82 0.60
N GLN A 9 -10.56 3.69 -0.02
CA GLN A 9 -9.87 2.44 0.33
C GLN A 9 -8.75 2.18 -0.69
N VAL A 10 -7.54 1.88 -0.20
CA VAL A 10 -6.36 1.62 -1.05
C VAL A 10 -6.57 0.38 -1.91
N GLU A 11 -7.24 -0.62 -1.38
CA GLU A 11 -7.51 -1.91 -2.01
C GLU A 11 -8.37 -1.80 -3.28
N PHE A 12 -9.10 -0.72 -3.44
CA PHE A 12 -9.91 -0.47 -4.64
C PHE A 12 -9.07 -0.42 -5.93
N THR A 13 -7.79 -0.10 -5.83
CA THR A 13 -6.88 -0.09 -6.99
C THR A 13 -6.12 -1.40 -7.20
N ALA A 14 -6.43 -2.45 -6.43
CA ALA A 14 -5.72 -3.72 -6.47
C ALA A 14 -5.66 -4.34 -7.88
N ASP A 15 -6.74 -4.30 -8.63
CA ASP A 15 -6.79 -4.85 -10.01
C ASP A 15 -5.90 -4.06 -10.99
N MET A 16 -5.79 -2.74 -10.83
CA MET A 16 -4.91 -1.92 -11.66
C MET A 16 -3.44 -2.24 -11.37
N ILE A 17 -3.11 -2.37 -10.10
CA ILE A 17 -1.76 -2.72 -9.63
C ILE A 17 -1.40 -4.13 -10.10
N HIS A 18 -2.31 -5.08 -9.96
CA HIS A 18 -2.10 -6.46 -10.41
C HIS A 18 -1.75 -6.55 -11.90
N LYS A 19 -2.47 -5.82 -12.77
CA LYS A 19 -2.17 -5.78 -14.21
C LYS A 19 -0.77 -5.24 -14.48
N GLU A 20 -0.36 -4.19 -13.79
CA GLU A 20 0.99 -3.64 -13.94
C GLU A 20 2.06 -4.61 -13.42
N MET A 21 1.81 -5.30 -12.31
CA MET A 21 2.72 -6.32 -11.79
C MET A 21 2.91 -7.47 -12.78
N VAL A 22 1.83 -8.02 -13.36
CA VAL A 22 1.91 -9.06 -14.38
C VAL A 22 2.78 -8.60 -15.54
N ARG A 23 2.54 -7.39 -16.06
CA ARG A 23 3.33 -6.81 -17.14
C ARG A 23 4.82 -6.69 -16.79
N GLN A 24 5.13 -6.26 -15.58
CA GLN A 24 6.52 -6.14 -15.10
C GLN A 24 7.18 -7.51 -14.91
N MET A 25 6.44 -8.48 -14.37
CA MET A 25 6.94 -9.86 -14.18
C MET A 25 7.25 -10.56 -15.49
N GLU A 26 6.44 -10.34 -16.54
CA GLU A 26 6.68 -10.88 -17.88
C GLU A 26 7.95 -10.32 -18.52
N ASN A 27 8.27 -9.06 -18.24
CA ASN A 27 9.43 -8.35 -18.79
C ASN A 27 10.66 -8.36 -17.86
N ALA A 28 10.58 -8.95 -16.68
CA ALA A 28 11.69 -8.98 -15.74
C ALA A 28 12.81 -9.90 -16.25
N GLU A 29 14.03 -9.37 -16.30
CA GLU A 29 15.24 -10.11 -16.67
C GLU A 29 15.67 -11.02 -15.53
N GLU A 30 15.68 -10.50 -14.30
CA GLU A 30 16.05 -11.24 -13.09
C GLU A 30 14.86 -12.00 -12.50
N LYS A 31 15.10 -13.25 -12.10
CA LYS A 31 14.08 -14.12 -11.45
C LYS A 31 14.72 -14.93 -10.32
N PRO A 32 13.94 -15.22 -9.26
CA PRO A 32 12.54 -14.83 -9.04
C PRO A 32 12.38 -13.32 -8.77
N VAL A 33 11.19 -12.79 -9.06
CA VAL A 33 10.87 -11.37 -8.78
C VAL A 33 10.34 -11.19 -7.37
N ILE A 34 10.66 -10.06 -6.74
CA ILE A 34 10.28 -9.72 -5.37
C ILE A 34 9.32 -8.52 -5.39
N SER A 35 8.19 -8.63 -4.67
CA SER A 35 7.24 -7.52 -4.53
C SER A 35 7.85 -6.33 -3.78
N SER A 36 7.67 -5.11 -4.32
CA SER A 36 8.15 -3.86 -3.72
C SER A 36 7.19 -3.24 -2.68
N PHE A 37 6.09 -3.90 -2.34
CA PHE A 37 5.02 -3.29 -1.52
C PHE A 37 5.35 -3.19 -0.03
N CYS A 38 6.36 -3.90 0.45
CA CYS A 38 6.84 -3.77 1.81
C CYS A 38 8.12 -2.92 1.85
N PRO A 39 8.05 -1.64 2.27
CA PRO A 39 9.22 -0.76 2.27
C PRO A 39 10.31 -1.22 3.26
N ALA A 40 9.95 -1.99 4.31
CA ALA A 40 10.94 -2.58 5.20
C ALA A 40 11.78 -3.64 4.48
N ILE A 41 11.15 -4.48 3.68
CA ILE A 41 11.84 -5.54 2.93
C ILE A 41 12.68 -4.93 1.79
N VAL A 42 12.14 -3.96 1.08
CA VAL A 42 12.91 -3.22 0.05
C VAL A 42 14.18 -2.62 0.68
N ARG A 43 14.05 -1.97 1.82
CA ARG A 43 15.21 -1.39 2.51
C ARG A 43 16.17 -2.45 3.03
N LEU A 44 15.68 -3.57 3.55
CA LEU A 44 16.49 -4.70 3.97
C LEU A 44 17.34 -5.24 2.80
N ILE A 45 16.71 -5.44 1.64
CA ILE A 45 17.40 -5.91 0.42
C ILE A 45 18.48 -4.91 0.02
N GLN A 46 18.17 -3.64 -0.10
CA GLN A 46 19.13 -2.59 -0.47
C GLN A 46 20.37 -2.52 0.44
N VAL A 47 20.21 -2.83 1.73
CA VAL A 47 21.30 -2.69 2.71
C VAL A 47 22.06 -3.99 2.93
N ARG A 48 21.36 -5.13 2.98
CA ARG A 48 21.94 -6.41 3.37
C ARG A 48 22.13 -7.39 2.19
N PHE A 49 21.31 -7.26 1.16
CA PHE A 49 21.29 -8.16 0.01
C PHE A 49 21.37 -7.38 -1.33
N PRO A 50 22.40 -6.56 -1.53
CA PRO A 50 22.47 -5.68 -2.71
C PRO A 50 22.44 -6.42 -4.04
N ALA A 51 22.89 -7.68 -4.08
CA ALA A 51 22.84 -8.53 -5.27
C ALA A 51 21.39 -8.85 -5.72
N LEU A 52 20.40 -8.72 -4.82
CA LEU A 52 18.99 -8.99 -5.11
C LEU A 52 18.17 -7.72 -5.43
N VAL A 53 18.80 -6.57 -5.58
CA VAL A 53 18.09 -5.30 -5.86
C VAL A 53 17.37 -5.36 -7.20
N ASP A 54 17.98 -5.97 -8.21
CA ASP A 54 17.42 -6.08 -9.57
C ASP A 54 16.25 -7.09 -9.65
N ASN A 55 16.08 -7.94 -8.62
CA ASN A 55 14.92 -8.79 -8.49
C ASN A 55 13.66 -8.05 -8.01
N ILE A 56 13.78 -6.80 -7.52
CA ILE A 56 12.64 -6.04 -6.98
C ILE A 56 11.82 -5.48 -8.14
N LEU A 57 10.51 -5.78 -8.14
CA LEU A 57 9.58 -5.21 -9.11
C LEU A 57 9.45 -3.69 -8.91
N LEU A 58 9.65 -2.93 -10.00
CA LEU A 58 9.53 -1.46 -10.00
C LEU A 58 8.08 -1.00 -10.19
N VAL A 59 7.17 -1.48 -9.35
CA VAL A 59 5.75 -1.09 -9.36
C VAL A 59 5.49 -0.05 -8.28
N LYS A 60 4.72 0.97 -8.63
CA LYS A 60 4.32 1.99 -7.65
C LYS A 60 3.58 1.35 -6.48
N ALA A 61 3.95 1.75 -5.27
CA ALA A 61 3.26 1.29 -4.07
C ALA A 61 1.74 1.55 -4.18
N PRO A 62 0.90 0.63 -3.69
CA PRO A 62 -0.56 0.74 -3.79
C PRO A 62 -1.11 2.08 -3.32
N VAL A 63 -0.59 2.62 -2.23
CA VAL A 63 -0.99 3.92 -1.72
C VAL A 63 -0.73 5.07 -2.71
N ASN A 64 0.39 5.03 -3.43
CA ASN A 64 0.71 6.06 -4.43
C ASN A 64 -0.18 5.94 -5.67
N ALA A 65 -0.48 4.71 -6.10
CA ALA A 65 -1.40 4.45 -7.20
C ALA A 65 -2.82 4.95 -6.86
N SER A 66 -3.31 4.58 -5.67
CA SER A 66 -4.63 5.01 -5.17
C SER A 66 -4.72 6.53 -5.02
N ALA A 67 -3.72 7.16 -4.41
CA ALA A 67 -3.69 8.61 -4.26
C ALA A 67 -3.75 9.32 -5.62
N THR A 68 -2.96 8.86 -6.60
CA THR A 68 -2.99 9.43 -7.95
C THR A 68 -4.35 9.21 -8.63
N TYR A 69 -4.95 8.05 -8.45
CA TYR A 69 -6.26 7.71 -9.02
C TYR A 69 -7.36 8.62 -8.46
N TYR A 70 -7.47 8.72 -7.13
CA TYR A 70 -8.50 9.53 -6.49
C TYR A 70 -8.27 11.03 -6.68
N HIS A 71 -7.03 11.48 -6.76
CA HIS A 71 -6.72 12.86 -7.11
C HIS A 71 -7.32 13.23 -8.49
N LYS A 72 -7.11 12.36 -9.49
CA LYS A 72 -7.68 12.57 -10.83
C LYS A 72 -9.22 12.53 -10.85
N ILE A 73 -9.84 11.69 -10.03
CA ILE A 73 -11.30 11.67 -9.90
C ILE A 73 -11.82 13.00 -9.38
N LEU A 74 -11.21 13.53 -8.32
CA LEU A 74 -11.63 14.79 -7.72
C LEU A 74 -11.39 15.97 -8.68
N GLU A 75 -10.28 16.01 -9.40
CA GLU A 75 -10.04 16.99 -10.47
C GLU A 75 -11.12 16.90 -11.57
N GLY A 76 -11.48 15.68 -11.97
CA GLY A 76 -12.56 15.45 -12.95
C GLY A 76 -13.94 15.89 -12.46
N GLN A 77 -14.15 16.00 -11.14
CA GLN A 77 -15.34 16.54 -10.50
C GLN A 77 -15.29 18.08 -10.34
N GLY A 78 -14.22 18.72 -10.80
CA GLY A 78 -14.05 20.16 -10.78
C GLY A 78 -13.38 20.73 -9.52
N VAL A 79 -12.79 19.88 -8.67
CA VAL A 79 -12.01 20.33 -7.51
C VAL A 79 -10.62 20.77 -7.99
N PRO A 80 -10.18 22.04 -7.73
CA PRO A 80 -8.84 22.48 -8.09
C PRO A 80 -7.75 21.62 -7.47
N SER A 81 -6.70 21.30 -8.22
CA SER A 81 -5.62 20.41 -7.79
C SER A 81 -4.91 20.88 -6.51
N GLU A 82 -4.78 22.18 -6.33
CA GLU A 82 -4.20 22.83 -5.15
C GLU A 82 -5.06 22.70 -3.89
N GLU A 83 -6.37 22.48 -4.04
CA GLU A 83 -7.31 22.29 -2.94
C GLU A 83 -7.43 20.82 -2.50
N ILE A 84 -6.86 19.88 -3.29
CA ILE A 84 -6.90 18.46 -2.99
C ILE A 84 -5.77 18.10 -2.03
N GLY A 85 -6.12 17.72 -0.80
CA GLY A 85 -5.21 17.21 0.23
C GLY A 85 -5.47 15.74 0.55
N ILE A 86 -4.61 14.84 0.08
CA ILE A 86 -4.72 13.39 0.35
C ILE A 86 -3.83 13.01 1.52
N PHE A 87 -4.43 12.35 2.52
CA PHE A 87 -3.73 11.83 3.69
C PHE A 87 -3.88 10.32 3.74
N TYR A 88 -2.78 9.63 3.94
CA TYR A 88 -2.77 8.17 4.08
C TYR A 88 -2.85 7.77 5.56
N VAL A 89 -3.83 6.94 5.90
CA VAL A 89 -3.98 6.36 7.24
C VAL A 89 -3.46 4.92 7.21
N THR A 90 -2.51 4.60 8.10
CA THR A 90 -1.92 3.26 8.15
C THR A 90 -1.42 2.90 9.55
N PRO A 91 -1.52 1.63 9.98
CA PRO A 91 -0.89 1.15 11.22
C PRO A 91 0.60 0.82 11.02
N CYS A 92 1.10 0.76 9.77
CA CYS A 92 2.44 0.27 9.46
C CYS A 92 3.52 1.34 9.63
N ALA A 93 4.38 1.18 10.64
CA ALA A 93 5.49 2.10 10.92
C ALA A 93 6.46 2.24 9.75
N ALA A 94 6.75 1.14 9.02
CA ALA A 94 7.64 1.17 7.86
C ALA A 94 7.06 2.01 6.70
N LYS A 95 5.75 1.92 6.45
CA LYS A 95 5.07 2.77 5.45
C LYS A 95 5.05 4.23 5.88
N ILE A 96 4.87 4.51 7.18
CA ILE A 96 4.95 5.87 7.74
C ILE A 96 6.36 6.44 7.52
N ALA A 97 7.40 5.67 7.86
CA ALA A 97 8.78 6.09 7.70
C ALA A 97 9.14 6.32 6.22
N ALA A 98 8.76 5.41 5.33
CA ALA A 98 9.00 5.52 3.90
C ALA A 98 8.34 6.77 3.29
N LEU A 99 7.10 7.07 3.67
CA LEU A 99 6.40 8.25 3.18
C LEU A 99 6.94 9.57 3.77
N LYS A 100 7.49 9.56 4.99
CA LYS A 100 8.13 10.73 5.61
C LYS A 100 9.56 10.96 5.13
N GLY A 101 10.20 9.97 4.53
CA GLY A 101 11.54 10.09 3.95
C GLY A 101 11.58 11.03 2.76
N ALA A 102 12.78 11.54 2.41
CA ALA A 102 12.98 12.54 1.35
C ALA A 102 12.45 12.10 -0.04
N GLU A 103 12.36 10.80 -0.28
CA GLU A 103 11.90 10.21 -1.55
C GLU A 103 10.45 9.69 -1.49
N GLY A 104 9.80 9.76 -0.30
CA GLY A 104 8.58 9.00 -0.03
C GLY A 104 7.27 9.67 -0.38
N TYR A 105 7.19 10.99 -0.32
CA TYR A 105 5.96 11.68 -0.70
C TYR A 105 5.86 11.79 -2.23
N SER A 106 4.86 11.15 -2.82
CA SER A 106 4.41 11.58 -4.13
C SER A 106 3.85 13.01 -4.00
N SER A 107 3.90 13.81 -5.05
CA SER A 107 3.29 15.15 -5.06
C SER A 107 1.81 15.13 -4.64
N THR A 108 1.17 13.98 -4.68
CA THR A 108 -0.25 13.75 -4.42
C THR A 108 -0.57 13.49 -2.94
N ILE A 109 0.32 12.84 -2.18
CA ILE A 109 0.10 12.55 -0.75
C ILE A 109 0.69 13.70 0.08
N LYS A 110 -0.15 14.40 0.81
CA LYS A 110 0.25 15.55 1.65
C LYS A 110 0.64 15.18 3.06
N GLY A 111 0.27 13.97 3.51
CA GLY A 111 0.64 13.52 4.84
C GLY A 111 0.26 12.07 5.12
N VAL A 112 0.83 11.54 6.21
CA VAL A 112 0.53 10.19 6.70
C VAL A 112 0.12 10.25 8.16
N ILE A 113 -0.93 9.53 8.50
CA ILE A 113 -1.51 9.50 9.84
C ILE A 113 -1.40 8.07 10.37
N ASN A 114 -0.83 7.93 11.57
CA ASN A 114 -0.86 6.63 12.26
C ASN A 114 -2.29 6.29 12.68
N MET A 115 -2.72 5.07 12.40
CA MET A 115 -4.09 4.61 12.67
C MET A 115 -4.43 4.66 14.17
N ASP A 116 -3.50 4.29 15.06
CA ASP A 116 -3.72 4.34 16.51
C ASP A 116 -3.91 5.78 16.99
N THR A 117 -3.13 6.72 16.43
CA THR A 117 -3.26 8.15 16.75
C THR A 117 -4.64 8.67 16.32
N LEU A 118 -5.09 8.29 15.11
CA LEU A 118 -6.41 8.66 14.62
C LEU A 118 -7.52 8.06 15.49
N TYR A 119 -7.43 6.75 15.78
CA TYR A 119 -8.39 6.05 16.61
C TYR A 119 -8.52 6.69 17.99
N ASN A 120 -7.42 6.99 18.65
CA ASN A 120 -7.44 7.64 19.96
C ASN A 120 -8.09 9.02 19.93
N LYS A 121 -7.91 9.78 18.85
CA LYS A 121 -8.58 11.08 18.69
C LYS A 121 -10.11 10.96 18.55
N VAL A 122 -10.58 9.96 17.81
CA VAL A 122 -12.03 9.78 17.54
C VAL A 122 -12.72 8.88 18.55
N TYR A 123 -11.99 8.19 19.42
CA TYR A 123 -12.54 7.20 20.35
C TYR A 123 -13.68 7.74 21.20
N HIS A 124 -13.54 8.93 21.78
CA HIS A 124 -14.57 9.53 22.62
C HIS A 124 -15.84 9.87 21.83
N ILE A 125 -15.68 10.28 20.58
CA ILE A 125 -16.79 10.58 19.67
C ILE A 125 -17.52 9.27 19.36
N LEU A 126 -16.80 8.22 18.99
CA LEU A 126 -17.36 6.91 18.68
C LEU A 126 -18.08 6.28 19.88
N LYS A 127 -17.49 6.39 21.08
CA LYS A 127 -18.05 5.85 22.33
C LYS A 127 -19.35 6.53 22.72
N ASN A 128 -19.47 7.83 22.51
CA ASN A 128 -20.62 8.64 22.92
C ASN A 128 -21.66 8.79 21.80
N ARG A 129 -21.47 8.10 20.66
CA ARG A 129 -22.38 8.17 19.52
C ARG A 129 -23.78 7.65 19.90
N PRO A 130 -24.86 8.38 19.59
CA PRO A 130 -26.22 7.91 19.80
C PRO A 130 -26.49 6.60 19.04
N ARG A 131 -27.30 5.71 19.61
CA ARG A 131 -27.76 4.52 18.89
C ARG A 131 -28.60 4.96 17.67
N GLY A 132 -28.27 4.41 16.50
CA GLY A 132 -28.96 4.74 15.24
C GLY A 132 -28.43 6.00 14.53
N TYR A 133 -27.28 6.52 14.94
CA TYR A 133 -26.61 7.59 14.19
C TYR A 133 -26.17 7.07 12.83
N GLU A 134 -26.66 7.68 11.77
CA GLU A 134 -26.17 7.48 10.41
C GLU A 134 -25.22 8.61 10.03
N PRO A 135 -24.07 8.31 9.42
CA PRO A 135 -23.14 9.34 8.99
C PRO A 135 -23.76 10.17 7.86
N GLU A 136 -23.60 11.48 7.92
CA GLU A 136 -24.05 12.41 6.85
C GLU A 136 -23.18 12.33 5.58
N CYS A 137 -22.10 11.53 5.59
CA CYS A 137 -21.20 11.37 4.46
C CYS A 137 -21.47 10.06 3.72
N GLU A 138 -21.28 10.06 2.40
CA GLU A 138 -21.24 8.84 1.61
C GLU A 138 -20.05 7.98 2.05
N LEU A 139 -20.36 6.76 2.51
CA LEU A 139 -19.32 5.78 2.78
C LEU A 139 -18.80 5.23 1.45
N PRO A 140 -17.51 4.90 1.35
CA PRO A 140 -17.00 4.23 0.17
C PRO A 140 -17.73 2.90 -0.02
N PRO A 141 -17.91 2.45 -1.28
CA PRO A 141 -18.53 1.16 -1.54
C PRO A 141 -17.77 0.06 -0.81
N PRO A 142 -18.47 -0.98 -0.30
CA PRO A 142 -17.80 -2.08 0.38
C PRO A 142 -16.84 -2.79 -0.56
N LEU A 143 -15.65 -3.13 -0.05
CA LEU A 143 -14.69 -3.93 -0.80
C LEU A 143 -15.26 -5.30 -1.15
N THR A 144 -14.95 -5.78 -2.33
CA THR A 144 -15.20 -7.16 -2.72
C THR A 144 -14.35 -8.12 -1.89
N LYS A 145 -14.74 -9.41 -1.84
CA LYS A 145 -13.92 -10.44 -1.18
C LYS A 145 -12.50 -10.55 -1.75
N LYS A 146 -12.34 -10.25 -3.04
CA LYS A 146 -11.04 -10.25 -3.72
C LYS A 146 -10.17 -9.11 -3.21
N GLU A 147 -10.69 -7.90 -3.18
CA GLU A 147 -10.00 -6.71 -2.67
C GLU A 147 -9.62 -6.86 -1.20
N MET A 148 -10.55 -7.32 -0.33
CA MET A 148 -10.25 -7.57 1.08
C MET A 148 -9.12 -8.60 1.30
N ARG A 149 -9.05 -9.63 0.46
CA ARG A 149 -8.02 -10.68 0.56
C ARG A 149 -6.67 -10.23 0.02
N TRP A 150 -6.66 -9.23 -0.86
CA TRP A 150 -5.44 -8.77 -1.50
C TRP A 150 -4.41 -8.22 -0.50
N SER A 151 -4.85 -7.53 0.53
CA SER A 151 -3.99 -6.96 1.59
C SER A 151 -3.58 -7.96 2.69
N GLN A 152 -4.10 -9.20 2.65
CA GLN A 152 -3.70 -10.26 3.58
C GLN A 152 -2.41 -10.94 3.12
N THR A 153 -1.68 -11.58 4.06
CA THR A 153 -0.49 -12.39 3.76
C THR A 153 -0.80 -13.42 2.67
N GLY A 154 -0.03 -13.37 1.58
CA GLY A 154 -0.23 -14.21 0.41
C GLY A 154 -1.45 -13.87 -0.45
N GLY A 155 -2.21 -12.82 -0.10
CA GLY A 155 -3.39 -12.40 -0.87
C GLY A 155 -3.04 -11.94 -2.26
N GLU A 156 -1.99 -11.17 -2.41
CA GLU A 156 -1.43 -10.74 -3.69
C GLU A 156 -0.98 -11.95 -4.53
N ALA A 157 -0.21 -12.87 -3.93
CA ALA A 157 0.33 -14.03 -4.61
C ALA A 157 -0.74 -14.97 -5.22
N LYS A 158 -1.92 -15.05 -4.60
CA LYS A 158 -3.03 -15.90 -5.06
C LYS A 158 -3.65 -15.46 -6.40
N HIS A 159 -3.32 -14.28 -6.88
CA HIS A 159 -3.87 -13.74 -8.13
C HIS A 159 -2.98 -14.00 -9.33
N PHE A 160 -1.78 -14.54 -9.13
CA PHE A 160 -0.85 -14.88 -10.21
C PHE A 160 -0.99 -16.35 -10.62
N SER A 161 -0.84 -16.62 -11.92
CA SER A 161 -0.91 -17.97 -12.50
C SER A 161 0.39 -18.78 -12.34
N GLY A 162 1.47 -18.17 -11.87
CA GLY A 162 2.77 -18.80 -11.68
C GLY A 162 3.01 -19.36 -10.29
N ARG A 163 4.22 -19.90 -10.05
CA ARG A 163 4.66 -20.28 -8.72
C ARG A 163 4.98 -19.02 -7.91
N CYS A 164 4.16 -18.72 -6.90
CA CYS A 164 4.36 -17.60 -5.99
C CYS A 164 4.55 -18.12 -4.58
N LEU A 165 5.45 -17.47 -3.84
CA LEU A 165 5.72 -17.74 -2.45
C LEU A 165 5.38 -16.48 -1.65
N ALA A 166 4.60 -16.63 -0.59
CA ALA A 166 4.38 -15.60 0.41
C ALA A 166 5.12 -15.97 1.68
N ILE A 167 5.98 -15.08 2.16
CA ILE A 167 6.79 -15.32 3.36
C ILE A 167 6.38 -14.29 4.40
N ASP A 168 6.06 -14.76 5.59
CA ASP A 168 5.72 -13.96 6.75
C ASP A 168 6.84 -14.07 7.79
N GLU A 169 6.88 -13.10 8.69
CA GLU A 169 7.90 -12.94 9.73
C GLU A 169 9.31 -12.64 9.20
N ILE A 170 9.96 -11.66 9.83
CA ILE A 170 11.23 -11.09 9.34
C ILE A 170 12.37 -12.11 9.27
N HIS A 171 12.45 -13.04 10.22
CA HIS A 171 13.50 -14.05 10.24
C HIS A 171 13.34 -15.04 9.07
N ASN A 172 12.11 -15.47 8.75
CA ASN A 172 11.86 -16.33 7.59
C ASN A 172 12.21 -15.61 6.28
N VAL A 173 11.92 -14.31 6.20
CA VAL A 173 12.28 -13.50 5.03
C VAL A 173 13.81 -13.41 4.89
N ILE A 174 14.53 -13.18 5.98
CA ILE A 174 16.00 -13.12 5.97
C ILE A 174 16.59 -14.47 5.51
N ASP A 175 16.16 -15.56 6.11
CA ASP A 175 16.63 -16.91 5.76
C ASP A 175 16.38 -17.26 4.28
N PHE A 176 15.24 -16.79 3.75
CA PHE A 176 14.91 -16.99 2.34
C PHE A 176 15.81 -16.14 1.41
N LEU A 177 16.04 -14.87 1.75
CA LEU A 177 16.89 -13.98 0.97
C LEU A 177 18.35 -14.45 0.97
N GLU A 178 18.87 -14.96 2.11
CA GLU A 178 20.21 -15.56 2.19
C GLU A 178 20.36 -16.76 1.25
N ARG A 179 19.33 -17.62 1.17
CA ARG A 179 19.33 -18.74 0.23
C ARG A 179 19.24 -18.31 -1.21
N MET A 180 18.47 -17.28 -1.52
CA MET A 180 18.40 -16.73 -2.88
C MET A 180 19.78 -16.20 -3.32
N GLU A 181 20.41 -15.39 -2.48
CA GLU A 181 21.71 -14.79 -2.79
C GLU A 181 22.77 -15.86 -3.06
N THR A 182 22.84 -16.91 -2.21
CA THR A 182 23.79 -18.03 -2.39
C THR A 182 23.50 -18.94 -3.58
N THR A 183 22.29 -18.90 -4.13
CA THR A 183 21.92 -19.73 -5.30
C THR A 183 22.18 -18.97 -6.62
N THR A 184 22.37 -17.67 -6.56
CA THR A 184 22.62 -16.78 -7.71
C THR A 184 24.11 -16.64 -8.01
N GLU A 185 25.00 -17.06 -7.08
CA GLU A 185 26.44 -17.24 -7.29
C GLU A 185 26.74 -18.62 -7.92
#